data_ff64af4e22e2371c3d87356f5c965dc7
#
_entry.id   ff64af4e22e2371c3d87356f5c965dc7
#
_cell.length_a   1.000
_cell.length_b   1.000
_cell.length_c   1.000
_cell.angle_alpha   90.00
_cell.angle_beta   90.00
_cell.angle_gamma   90.00
#
_symmetry.space_group_name_H-M   'P 1'
#
loop_
_entity.id
_entity.type
_entity.pdbx_description
1 polymer ?
#
loop_
_entity_poly.entity_id
_entity_poly.type
_entity_poly.pdbx_seq_one_letter_code
_entity_poly.pdbx_strand_id
1 'polypeptide(L)'
;GIGRRKVSITIDKLSKEPIKWLPNPTKSYFADPFIVEHENGVDIFLEDHDIDAQKGSIRVLRLDNELNVTSEEKILETSYHLSFPFIFQHDGIWYMLPESGANQCVILYECTSYPFVWKEKKVLLNEPLTDAILFAFDSEFVLLYSRLDGTENRTVYYRTSASPFEFENTEKVLLADQPNIMRNAGALIKEGGEFIRPSQICNSHYGEGMQLNKLQRDNNGVLN
;
A
#
# COMPACT_ATOMS: atom_id res chain seq x y z
N GLY A 1 -5.16 14.25 -7.04
CA GLY A 1 -3.95 14.32 -7.89
C GLY A 1 -2.72 13.83 -7.15
N ILE A 2 -1.76 13.27 -7.88
CA ILE A 2 -0.47 12.84 -7.32
C ILE A 2 0.55 13.96 -7.48
N GLY A 3 1.07 14.45 -6.34
CA GLY A 3 2.16 15.42 -6.31
C GLY A 3 3.51 14.70 -6.32
N ARG A 4 4.49 15.24 -7.02
CA ARG A 4 5.87 14.74 -7.08
C ARG A 4 6.87 15.77 -6.57
N ARG A 5 7.87 15.31 -5.84
CA ARG A 5 8.90 16.16 -5.26
C ARG A 5 10.20 15.37 -5.10
N LYS A 6 11.32 15.97 -5.50
CA LYS A 6 12.64 15.38 -5.30
C LYS A 6 13.24 15.92 -4.01
N VAL A 7 12.98 15.24 -2.88
CA VAL A 7 13.56 15.59 -1.57
C VAL A 7 13.80 14.33 -0.75
N SER A 8 14.91 14.31 -0.03
CA SER A 8 15.05 13.44 1.12
C SER A 8 14.18 14.02 2.24
N ILE A 9 13.07 13.38 2.56
CA ILE A 9 12.18 13.81 3.62
C ILE A 9 12.55 13.03 4.88
N THR A 10 13.06 13.74 5.89
CA THR A 10 12.96 13.25 7.27
C THR A 10 11.56 13.63 7.79
N ILE A 11 10.98 12.80 8.64
CA ILE A 11 9.64 13.02 9.22
C ILE A 11 9.49 14.41 9.83
N ASP A 12 10.57 14.96 10.38
CA ASP A 12 10.61 16.28 11.02
C ASP A 12 10.67 17.46 10.04
N LYS A 13 10.88 17.22 8.75
CA LYS A 13 11.08 18.30 7.76
C LYS A 13 10.31 17.99 6.48
N LEU A 14 9.00 18.17 6.52
CA LEU A 14 8.24 18.35 5.28
C LEU A 14 8.79 19.55 4.53
N SER A 15 9.48 19.27 3.42
CA SER A 15 10.05 20.33 2.59
C SER A 15 9.00 21.33 2.15
N LYS A 16 9.36 22.62 2.15
CA LYS A 16 8.54 23.72 1.63
C LYS A 16 8.64 23.88 0.11
N GLU A 17 9.42 22.99 -0.55
CA GLU A 17 9.56 23.03 -2.00
C GLU A 17 8.20 22.87 -2.71
N PRO A 18 7.96 23.57 -3.80
CA PRO A 18 6.70 23.49 -4.52
C PRO A 18 6.46 22.07 -5.05
N ILE A 19 5.23 21.57 -4.91
CA ILE A 19 4.81 20.30 -5.44
C ILE A 19 4.52 20.44 -6.93
N LYS A 20 5.15 19.59 -7.75
CA LYS A 20 4.76 19.40 -9.15
C LYS A 20 3.68 18.34 -9.21
N TRP A 21 2.52 18.68 -9.72
CA TRP A 21 1.41 17.75 -9.86
C TRP A 21 1.49 16.99 -11.18
N LEU A 22 1.24 15.69 -11.13
CA LEU A 22 0.96 14.90 -12.33
C LEU A 22 -0.45 15.25 -12.81
N PRO A 23 -0.65 15.48 -14.11
CA PRO A 23 -2.00 15.70 -14.64
C PRO A 23 -2.84 14.44 -14.45
N ASN A 24 -4.07 14.63 -14.01
CA ASN A 24 -5.04 13.53 -14.01
C ASN A 24 -5.49 13.24 -15.44
N PRO A 25 -5.74 11.98 -15.80
CA PRO A 25 -6.46 11.62 -17.02
C PRO A 25 -7.87 12.22 -17.03
N THR A 26 -8.48 12.38 -18.20
CA THR A 26 -9.80 13.02 -18.35
C THR A 26 -10.97 12.13 -17.90
N LYS A 27 -10.79 10.81 -17.92
CA LYS A 27 -11.84 9.82 -17.59
C LYS A 27 -11.50 8.96 -16.39
N SER A 28 -10.39 9.22 -15.74
CA SER A 28 -9.98 8.51 -14.54
C SER A 28 -9.24 9.44 -13.59
N TYR A 29 -8.96 8.98 -12.39
CA TYR A 29 -8.06 9.65 -11.46
C TYR A 29 -7.08 8.65 -10.86
N PHE A 30 -5.91 9.15 -10.49
CA PHE A 30 -4.85 8.37 -9.86
C PHE A 30 -4.94 8.49 -8.33
N ALA A 31 -4.82 7.35 -7.64
CA ALA A 31 -4.83 7.24 -6.19
C ALA A 31 -3.79 6.22 -5.69
N ASP A 32 -3.58 6.15 -4.40
CA ASP A 32 -2.80 5.17 -3.65
C ASP A 32 -1.39 4.88 -4.24
N PRO A 33 -0.52 5.90 -4.40
CA PRO A 33 0.78 5.70 -5.05
C PRO A 33 1.78 4.96 -4.14
N PHE A 34 2.42 3.92 -4.68
CA PHE A 34 3.59 3.24 -4.10
C PHE A 34 4.80 3.46 -4.99
N ILE A 35 5.92 3.87 -4.40
CA ILE A 35 7.12 4.32 -5.12
C ILE A 35 8.23 3.29 -4.93
N VAL A 36 8.86 2.91 -6.05
CA VAL A 36 10.10 2.13 -6.09
C VAL A 36 11.18 2.96 -6.75
N GLU A 37 12.24 3.27 -6.00
CA GLU A 37 13.39 4.01 -6.51
C GLU A 37 14.38 3.07 -7.20
N HIS A 38 15.02 3.54 -8.27
CA HIS A 38 16.10 2.86 -8.99
C HIS A 38 17.11 3.87 -9.55
N GLU A 39 18.23 3.41 -10.09
CA GLU A 39 19.33 4.28 -10.55
C GLU A 39 18.89 5.34 -11.58
N ASN A 40 17.91 5.02 -12.42
CA ASN A 40 17.48 5.87 -13.53
C ASN A 40 16.19 6.68 -13.22
N GLY A 41 15.71 6.66 -11.98
CA GLY A 41 14.50 7.38 -11.59
C GLY A 41 13.62 6.62 -10.60
N VAL A 42 12.31 6.67 -10.80
CA VAL A 42 11.33 6.03 -9.94
C VAL A 42 10.21 5.38 -10.74
N ASP A 43 9.72 4.25 -10.27
CA ASP A 43 8.46 3.65 -10.72
C ASP A 43 7.38 3.94 -9.68
N ILE A 44 6.23 4.45 -10.11
CA ILE A 44 5.06 4.74 -9.27
C ILE A 44 3.96 3.77 -9.65
N PHE A 45 3.66 2.83 -8.77
CA PHE A 45 2.51 1.94 -8.88
C PHE A 45 1.32 2.62 -8.22
N LEU A 46 0.17 2.65 -8.88
CA LEU A 46 -0.98 3.42 -8.42
C LEU A 46 -2.31 2.82 -8.89
N GLU A 47 -3.37 3.18 -8.21
CA GLU A 47 -4.72 2.97 -8.69
C GLU A 47 -5.05 3.94 -9.83
N ASP A 48 -5.53 3.41 -10.95
CA ASP A 48 -6.16 4.14 -12.04
C ASP A 48 -7.66 3.86 -12.00
N HIS A 49 -8.41 4.77 -11.36
CA HIS A 49 -9.85 4.62 -11.14
C HIS A 49 -10.64 5.19 -12.31
N ASP A 50 -11.27 4.33 -13.09
CA ASP A 50 -12.17 4.71 -14.18
C ASP A 50 -13.48 5.27 -13.61
N ILE A 51 -13.81 6.52 -13.98
CA ILE A 51 -14.97 7.24 -13.47
C ILE A 51 -16.28 6.68 -14.03
N ASP A 52 -16.28 6.23 -15.28
CA ASP A 52 -17.49 5.71 -15.92
C ASP A 52 -17.79 4.28 -15.44
N ALA A 53 -16.76 3.44 -15.34
CA ALA A 53 -16.87 2.07 -14.87
C ALA A 53 -16.95 1.94 -13.33
N GLN A 54 -16.63 3.00 -12.58
CA GLN A 54 -16.51 3.00 -11.11
C GLN A 54 -15.62 1.86 -10.61
N LYS A 55 -14.48 1.67 -11.27
CA LYS A 55 -13.59 0.53 -11.03
C LYS A 55 -12.13 0.94 -11.15
N GLY A 56 -11.32 0.57 -10.15
CA GLY A 56 -9.87 0.72 -10.16
C GLY A 56 -9.18 -0.43 -10.89
N SER A 57 -8.09 -0.12 -11.54
CA SER A 57 -7.07 -1.02 -12.09
C SER A 57 -5.70 -0.54 -11.64
N ILE A 58 -4.65 -1.35 -11.78
CA ILE A 58 -3.31 -0.91 -11.39
C ILE A 58 -2.52 -0.47 -12.62
N ARG A 59 -1.89 0.70 -12.47
CA ARG A 59 -1.03 1.33 -13.46
C ARG A 59 0.36 1.56 -12.89
N VAL A 60 1.39 1.55 -13.73
CA VAL A 60 2.73 2.01 -13.38
C VAL A 60 3.08 3.23 -14.23
N LEU A 61 3.63 4.25 -13.56
CA LEU A 61 4.29 5.39 -14.20
C LEU A 61 5.78 5.26 -13.94
N ARG A 62 6.59 5.28 -14.99
CA ARG A 62 8.04 5.35 -14.88
C ARG A 62 8.50 6.78 -15.07
N LEU A 63 9.28 7.31 -14.15
CA LEU A 63 9.81 8.66 -14.20
C LEU A 63 11.34 8.62 -14.21
N ASP A 64 11.95 9.54 -14.96
CA ASP A 64 13.39 9.77 -14.94
C ASP A 64 13.85 10.50 -13.66
N ASN A 65 15.16 10.76 -13.54
CA ASN A 65 15.76 11.46 -12.40
C ASN A 65 15.29 12.93 -12.28
N GLU A 66 14.79 13.54 -13.34
CA GLU A 66 14.18 14.87 -13.36
C GLU A 66 12.69 14.84 -13.06
N LEU A 67 12.14 13.65 -12.76
CA LEU A 67 10.73 13.39 -12.50
C LEU A 67 9.82 13.65 -13.69
N ASN A 68 10.29 13.46 -14.92
CA ASN A 68 9.44 13.43 -16.10
C ASN A 68 8.93 12.02 -16.33
N VAL A 69 7.67 11.88 -16.71
CA VAL A 69 7.09 10.58 -17.07
C VAL A 69 7.69 10.11 -18.39
N THR A 70 8.35 8.97 -18.38
CA THR A 70 8.98 8.33 -19.54
C THR A 70 8.19 7.17 -20.10
N SER A 71 7.37 6.52 -19.25
CA SER A 71 6.47 5.43 -19.63
C SER A 71 5.26 5.41 -18.70
N GLU A 72 4.13 4.98 -19.23
CA GLU A 72 2.86 4.83 -18.51
C GLU A 72 2.12 3.61 -19.04
N GLU A 73 1.85 2.61 -18.18
CA GLU A 73 1.18 1.38 -18.59
C GLU A 73 0.19 0.88 -17.54
N LYS A 74 -0.98 0.39 -17.98
CA LYS A 74 -1.89 -0.39 -17.15
C LYS A 74 -1.33 -1.81 -17.05
N ILE A 75 -0.98 -2.26 -15.85
CA ILE A 75 -0.26 -3.51 -15.63
C ILE A 75 -1.11 -4.61 -15.00
N LEU A 76 -2.24 -4.26 -14.40
CA LEU A 76 -3.17 -5.24 -13.84
C LEU A 76 -4.61 -4.72 -13.91
N GLU A 77 -5.47 -5.49 -14.55
CA GLU A 77 -6.90 -5.24 -14.64
C GLU A 77 -7.68 -6.54 -14.44
N THR A 78 -8.76 -6.47 -13.67
CA THR A 78 -9.63 -7.59 -13.34
C THR A 78 -11.09 -7.24 -13.58
N SER A 79 -12.00 -8.21 -13.43
CA SER A 79 -13.45 -7.95 -13.46
C SER A 79 -13.95 -7.21 -12.22
N TYR A 80 -13.16 -7.15 -11.14
CA TYR A 80 -13.44 -6.46 -9.88
C TYR A 80 -12.48 -5.29 -9.67
N HIS A 81 -12.82 -4.41 -8.72
CA HIS A 81 -12.03 -3.26 -8.34
C HIS A 81 -10.69 -3.66 -7.72
N LEU A 82 -9.62 -2.97 -8.11
CA LEU A 82 -8.28 -3.05 -7.52
C LEU A 82 -7.83 -1.65 -7.11
N SER A 83 -7.24 -1.54 -5.92
CA SER A 83 -6.63 -0.32 -5.39
C SER A 83 -5.42 -0.65 -4.52
N PHE A 84 -4.80 0.35 -3.92
CA PHE A 84 -3.73 0.22 -2.92
C PHE A 84 -2.66 -0.83 -3.31
N PRO A 85 -1.91 -0.67 -4.41
CA PRO A 85 -0.99 -1.66 -4.95
C PRO A 85 0.30 -1.72 -4.12
N PHE A 86 0.25 -2.34 -2.94
CA PHE A 86 1.43 -2.50 -2.09
C PHE A 86 2.50 -3.33 -2.79
N ILE A 87 3.70 -2.77 -2.96
CA ILE A 87 4.85 -3.39 -3.64
C ILE A 87 5.93 -3.74 -2.62
N PHE A 88 6.47 -4.94 -2.71
CA PHE A 88 7.62 -5.35 -1.91
C PHE A 88 8.52 -6.31 -2.69
N GLN A 89 9.76 -6.46 -2.21
CA GLN A 89 10.72 -7.41 -2.77
C GLN A 89 11.06 -8.48 -1.73
N HIS A 90 11.12 -9.74 -2.16
CA HIS A 90 11.57 -10.86 -1.34
C HIS A 90 12.39 -11.80 -2.21
N ASP A 91 13.60 -12.18 -1.73
CA ASP A 91 14.55 -13.03 -2.45
C ASP A 91 14.84 -12.58 -3.90
N GLY A 92 14.93 -11.26 -4.10
CA GLY A 92 15.21 -10.66 -5.41
C GLY A 92 14.02 -10.59 -6.36
N ILE A 93 12.86 -11.12 -5.97
CA ILE A 93 11.62 -11.12 -6.77
C ILE A 93 10.70 -10.03 -6.26
N TRP A 94 10.06 -9.30 -7.18
CA TRP A 94 9.05 -8.30 -6.87
C TRP A 94 7.67 -8.91 -6.74
N TYR A 95 6.94 -8.48 -5.73
CA TYR A 95 5.58 -8.89 -5.45
C TYR A 95 4.67 -7.67 -5.30
N MET A 96 3.40 -7.86 -5.64
CA MET A 96 2.35 -6.87 -5.46
C MET A 96 1.20 -7.48 -4.67
N LEU A 97 0.71 -6.73 -3.70
CA LEU A 97 -0.44 -7.08 -2.88
C LEU A 97 -1.50 -5.96 -3.02
N PRO A 98 -2.29 -5.94 -4.09
CA PRO A 98 -3.31 -4.93 -4.26
C PRO A 98 -4.52 -5.22 -3.37
N GLU A 99 -5.24 -4.18 -2.96
CA GLU A 99 -6.57 -4.37 -2.38
C GLU A 99 -7.49 -4.97 -3.44
N SER A 100 -8.12 -6.08 -3.08
CA SER A 100 -9.07 -6.83 -3.89
C SER A 100 -10.30 -7.26 -3.09
N GLY A 101 -10.72 -6.43 -2.13
CA GLY A 101 -11.82 -6.72 -1.21
C GLY A 101 -13.14 -7.07 -1.91
N ALA A 102 -13.40 -6.48 -3.08
CA ALA A 102 -14.55 -6.83 -3.92
C ALA A 102 -14.57 -8.31 -4.36
N ASN A 103 -13.40 -8.95 -4.47
CA ASN A 103 -13.26 -10.38 -4.77
C ASN A 103 -13.28 -11.28 -3.51
N GLN A 104 -13.51 -10.71 -2.33
CA GLN A 104 -13.60 -11.41 -1.04
C GLN A 104 -12.32 -12.18 -0.65
N CYS A 105 -11.19 -11.87 -1.25
CA CYS A 105 -9.89 -12.49 -0.96
C CYS A 105 -8.74 -11.52 -1.22
N VAL A 106 -7.57 -11.88 -0.70
CA VAL A 106 -6.30 -11.19 -0.92
C VAL A 106 -5.44 -12.02 -1.84
N ILE A 107 -5.12 -11.47 -3.00
CA ILE A 107 -4.32 -12.16 -4.02
C ILE A 107 -2.93 -11.54 -4.07
N LEU A 108 -1.92 -12.37 -3.96
CA LEU A 108 -0.53 -12.02 -4.17
C LEU A 108 -0.16 -12.20 -5.63
N TYR A 109 0.41 -11.18 -6.25
CA TYR A 109 0.96 -11.22 -7.60
C TYR A 109 2.49 -11.25 -7.56
N GLU A 110 3.09 -11.98 -8.47
CA GLU A 110 4.53 -12.06 -8.70
C GLU A 110 4.90 -11.38 -10.01
N CYS A 111 5.94 -10.56 -9.97
CA CYS A 111 6.46 -9.91 -11.17
C CYS A 111 7.33 -10.88 -11.98
N THR A 112 6.98 -11.11 -13.23
CA THR A 112 7.75 -11.95 -14.16
C THR A 112 8.59 -11.14 -15.14
N SER A 113 8.27 -9.84 -15.32
CA SER A 113 9.07 -8.87 -16.09
C SER A 113 8.84 -7.47 -15.52
N TYR A 114 9.77 -7.02 -14.69
CA TYR A 114 9.64 -5.76 -13.96
C TYR A 114 9.74 -4.53 -14.89
N PRO A 115 8.88 -3.51 -14.70
CA PRO A 115 7.78 -3.44 -13.74
C PRO A 115 6.42 -3.83 -14.33
N PHE A 116 6.36 -4.41 -15.54
CA PHE A 116 5.19 -4.41 -16.40
C PHE A 116 4.37 -5.70 -16.35
N VAL A 117 4.99 -6.86 -16.08
CA VAL A 117 4.28 -8.15 -16.23
C VAL A 117 4.12 -8.85 -14.89
N TRP A 118 2.88 -8.93 -14.44
CA TRP A 118 2.49 -9.52 -13.17
C TRP A 118 1.60 -10.74 -13.38
N LYS A 119 1.78 -11.78 -12.56
CA LYS A 119 0.97 -12.98 -12.57
C LYS A 119 0.48 -13.29 -11.18
N GLU A 120 -0.74 -13.75 -11.07
CA GLU A 120 -1.26 -14.29 -9.82
C GLU A 120 -0.35 -15.43 -9.33
N LYS A 121 0.12 -15.33 -8.09
CA LYS A 121 0.94 -16.34 -7.44
C LYS A 121 0.09 -17.24 -6.56
N LYS A 122 -0.69 -16.62 -5.66
CA LYS A 122 -1.60 -17.35 -4.77
C LYS A 122 -2.59 -16.41 -4.07
N VAL A 123 -3.67 -16.99 -3.59
CA VAL A 123 -4.53 -16.38 -2.58
C VAL A 123 -3.82 -16.46 -1.22
N LEU A 124 -3.58 -15.30 -0.58
CA LEU A 124 -2.99 -15.26 0.76
C LEU A 124 -4.02 -15.47 1.86
N LEU A 125 -5.21 -14.90 1.69
CA LEU A 125 -6.33 -15.02 2.63
C LEU A 125 -7.65 -15.00 1.88
N ASN A 126 -8.61 -15.80 2.34
CA ASN A 126 -10.00 -15.82 1.86
C ASN A 126 -10.87 -14.89 2.73
N GLU A 127 -10.46 -13.63 2.82
CA GLU A 127 -11.15 -12.56 3.56
C GLU A 127 -11.07 -11.25 2.78
N PRO A 128 -12.10 -10.40 2.80
CA PRO A 128 -12.03 -9.06 2.24
C PRO A 128 -11.20 -8.15 3.16
N LEU A 129 -9.98 -7.83 2.74
CA LEU A 129 -9.10 -6.92 3.45
C LEU A 129 -9.01 -5.57 2.74
N THR A 130 -8.75 -4.53 3.52
CA THR A 130 -8.55 -3.17 3.04
C THR A 130 -7.12 -2.72 3.39
N ASP A 131 -6.45 -2.05 2.45
CA ASP A 131 -5.15 -1.40 2.64
C ASP A 131 -4.08 -2.33 3.26
N ALA A 132 -3.95 -3.55 2.77
CA ALA A 132 -3.01 -4.53 3.32
C ALA A 132 -1.56 -4.16 2.99
N ILE A 133 -0.68 -4.23 3.98
CA ILE A 133 0.78 -4.12 3.82
C ILE A 133 1.48 -5.32 4.43
N LEU A 134 2.59 -5.73 3.84
CA LEU A 134 3.39 -6.88 4.25
C LEU A 134 4.84 -6.46 4.46
N PHE A 135 5.41 -6.75 5.61
CA PHE A 135 6.77 -6.34 5.95
C PHE A 135 7.44 -7.32 6.89
N ALA A 136 8.77 -7.34 6.87
CA ALA A 136 9.56 -8.06 7.87
C ALA A 136 9.68 -7.23 9.14
N PHE A 137 9.38 -7.82 10.28
CA PHE A 137 9.52 -7.23 11.60
C PHE A 137 10.15 -8.25 12.55
N ASP A 138 11.32 -7.94 13.07
CA ASP A 138 12.18 -8.89 13.78
C ASP A 138 12.49 -10.13 12.91
N SER A 139 12.11 -11.32 13.36
CA SER A 139 12.33 -12.59 12.67
C SER A 139 11.08 -13.12 11.93
N GLU A 140 10.03 -12.32 11.84
CA GLU A 140 8.74 -12.72 11.26
C GLU A 140 8.31 -11.77 10.14
N PHE A 141 7.40 -12.22 9.31
CA PHE A 141 6.63 -11.37 8.40
C PHE A 141 5.30 -10.99 9.05
N VAL A 142 4.93 -9.72 8.92
CA VAL A 142 3.68 -9.17 9.42
C VAL A 142 2.82 -8.75 8.25
N LEU A 143 1.63 -9.30 8.17
CA LEU A 143 0.55 -8.84 7.29
C LEU A 143 -0.38 -7.96 8.12
N LEU A 144 -0.36 -6.65 7.85
CA LEU A 144 -1.13 -5.63 8.56
C LEU A 144 -2.21 -5.07 7.65
N TYR A 145 -3.46 -5.06 8.10
CA TYR A 145 -4.60 -4.71 7.26
C TYR A 145 -5.77 -4.16 8.06
N SER A 146 -6.67 -3.48 7.37
CA SER A 146 -7.96 -3.06 7.91
C SER A 146 -9.07 -3.99 7.43
N ARG A 147 -10.14 -4.09 8.21
CA ARG A 147 -11.35 -4.84 7.85
C ARG A 147 -12.60 -4.02 8.17
N LEU A 148 -13.61 -4.15 7.30
CA LEU A 148 -14.96 -3.67 7.57
C LEU A 148 -15.72 -4.77 8.32
N ASP A 149 -15.96 -4.58 9.62
CA ASP A 149 -16.70 -5.55 10.45
C ASP A 149 -18.21 -5.22 10.48
N GLY A 150 -18.84 -5.04 9.31
CA GLY A 150 -20.29 -4.84 9.17
C GLY A 150 -20.83 -3.52 9.70
N THR A 151 -19.98 -2.66 10.26
CA THR A 151 -20.24 -1.27 10.65
C THR A 151 -19.38 -0.34 9.82
N GLU A 152 -19.62 0.96 9.82
CA GLU A 152 -18.74 1.94 9.18
C GLU A 152 -17.35 2.00 9.83
N ASN A 153 -17.17 1.39 10.98
CA ASN A 153 -15.93 1.33 11.73
C ASN A 153 -15.03 0.24 11.15
N ARG A 154 -13.84 0.64 10.73
CA ARG A 154 -12.78 -0.26 10.33
C ARG A 154 -11.89 -0.53 11.51
N THR A 155 -11.48 -1.78 11.66
CA THR A 155 -10.57 -2.24 12.71
C THR A 155 -9.28 -2.72 12.06
N VAL A 156 -8.14 -2.38 12.66
CA VAL A 156 -6.82 -2.80 12.18
C VAL A 156 -6.41 -4.09 12.86
N TYR A 157 -6.07 -5.05 12.04
CA TYR A 157 -5.56 -6.34 12.48
C TYR A 157 -4.19 -6.62 11.88
N TYR A 158 -3.47 -7.52 12.50
CA TYR A 158 -2.29 -8.11 11.91
C TYR A 158 -2.26 -9.63 12.09
N ARG A 159 -1.46 -10.28 11.25
CA ARG A 159 -1.09 -11.69 11.35
C ARG A 159 0.42 -11.79 11.24
N THR A 160 1.05 -12.76 11.89
CA THR A 160 2.48 -13.03 11.76
C THR A 160 2.73 -14.40 11.18
N SER A 161 3.82 -14.54 10.44
CA SER A 161 4.25 -15.80 9.84
C SER A 161 5.77 -15.83 9.65
N ALA A 162 6.35 -17.02 9.65
CA ALA A 162 7.75 -17.21 9.27
C ALA A 162 8.00 -17.03 7.75
N SER A 163 6.93 -17.02 6.94
CA SER A 163 6.98 -16.88 5.48
C SER A 163 6.08 -15.71 5.01
N PRO A 164 6.50 -14.89 4.04
CA PRO A 164 5.65 -13.84 3.48
C PRO A 164 4.46 -14.39 2.65
N PHE A 165 4.37 -15.70 2.51
CA PHE A 165 3.39 -16.37 1.66
C PHE A 165 2.37 -17.21 2.43
N GLU A 166 2.43 -17.28 3.76
CA GLU A 166 1.66 -18.26 4.57
C GLU A 166 0.97 -17.60 5.76
N PHE A 167 -0.21 -17.02 5.54
CA PHE A 167 -1.00 -16.35 6.59
C PHE A 167 -2.35 -17.02 6.89
N GLU A 168 -2.78 -18.01 6.09
CA GLU A 168 -4.14 -18.57 6.15
C GLU A 168 -4.48 -19.17 7.52
N ASN A 169 -3.52 -19.86 8.15
CA ASN A 169 -3.71 -20.54 9.44
C ASN A 169 -3.11 -19.77 10.62
N THR A 170 -2.77 -18.51 10.45
CA THR A 170 -2.19 -17.68 11.51
C THR A 170 -3.27 -16.95 12.30
N GLU A 171 -2.98 -16.65 13.56
CA GLU A 171 -3.89 -15.91 14.42
C GLU A 171 -4.07 -14.48 13.93
N LYS A 172 -5.32 -13.99 13.96
CA LYS A 172 -5.66 -12.59 13.71
C LYS A 172 -5.63 -11.83 15.03
N VAL A 173 -4.71 -10.87 15.15
CA VAL A 173 -4.52 -10.05 16.36
C VAL A 173 -5.00 -8.62 16.09
N LEU A 174 -5.75 -8.07 17.04
CA LEU A 174 -6.19 -6.67 17.02
C LEU A 174 -5.01 -5.75 17.27
N LEU A 175 -4.75 -4.78 16.37
CA LEU A 175 -3.77 -3.72 16.58
C LEU A 175 -4.43 -2.46 17.13
N ALA A 176 -5.52 -2.00 16.51
CA ALA A 176 -6.18 -0.76 16.88
C ALA A 176 -7.66 -0.76 16.46
N ASP A 177 -8.47 -0.05 17.23
CA ASP A 177 -9.91 0.16 16.99
C ASP A 177 -10.32 1.64 17.07
N GLN A 178 -9.33 2.56 17.07
CA GLN A 178 -9.58 4.00 17.21
C GLN A 178 -9.83 4.64 15.83
N PRO A 179 -10.82 5.53 15.67
CA PRO A 179 -11.28 6.07 14.39
C PRO A 179 -10.21 6.71 13.50
N ASN A 180 -9.19 7.33 14.09
CA ASN A 180 -8.15 8.08 13.40
C ASN A 180 -6.91 7.27 13.01
N ILE A 181 -6.89 5.96 13.28
CA ILE A 181 -5.75 5.09 12.96
C ILE A 181 -6.14 3.77 12.29
N MET A 182 -7.38 3.67 11.80
CA MET A 182 -7.98 2.40 11.34
C MET A 182 -7.58 1.96 9.94
N ARG A 183 -6.98 2.81 9.10
CA ARG A 183 -6.54 2.46 7.74
C ARG A 183 -5.06 2.74 7.56
N ASN A 184 -4.38 1.88 6.80
CA ASN A 184 -3.03 2.21 6.35
C ASN A 184 -3.09 3.35 5.31
N ALA A 185 -2.08 4.22 5.32
CA ALA A 185 -1.95 5.33 4.37
C ALA A 185 -0.71 5.19 3.48
N GLY A 186 -0.22 3.97 3.30
CA GLY A 186 0.96 3.64 2.51
C GLY A 186 1.87 2.62 3.20
N ALA A 187 3.05 2.42 2.64
CA ALA A 187 4.07 1.55 3.20
C ALA A 187 4.61 2.07 4.54
N LEU A 188 5.20 1.19 5.35
CA LEU A 188 5.92 1.59 6.55
C LEU A 188 7.14 2.46 6.17
N ILE A 189 7.39 3.46 6.99
CA ILE A 189 8.61 4.27 6.95
C ILE A 189 9.58 3.67 7.98
N LYS A 190 10.81 3.38 7.54
CA LYS A 190 11.88 2.92 8.43
C LYS A 190 12.87 4.04 8.62
N GLU A 191 12.96 4.58 9.83
CA GLU A 191 13.85 5.69 10.16
C GLU A 191 14.50 5.44 11.52
N GLY A 192 15.84 5.59 11.60
CA GLY A 192 16.60 5.42 12.84
C GLY A 192 16.47 4.03 13.51
N GLY A 193 16.09 2.99 12.76
CA GLY A 193 15.81 1.65 13.29
C GLY A 193 14.38 1.48 13.80
N GLU A 194 13.56 2.52 13.74
CA GLU A 194 12.15 2.50 14.11
C GLU A 194 11.27 2.25 12.89
N PHE A 195 10.11 1.62 13.10
CA PHE A 195 9.06 1.46 12.11
C PHE A 195 7.94 2.45 12.42
N ILE A 196 7.57 3.24 11.42
CA ILE A 196 6.51 4.24 11.52
C ILE A 196 5.44 3.88 10.52
N ARG A 197 4.22 3.73 11.02
CA ARG A 197 3.04 3.40 10.24
C ARG A 197 2.27 4.68 9.91
N PRO A 198 2.18 5.08 8.64
CA PRO A 198 1.20 6.06 8.22
C PRO A 198 -0.21 5.48 8.33
N SER A 199 -1.14 6.22 8.94
CA SER A 199 -2.56 5.87 9.01
C SER A 199 -3.43 7.01 8.52
N GLN A 200 -4.57 6.68 7.92
CA GLN A 200 -5.54 7.67 7.44
C GLN A 200 -6.34 8.22 8.61
N ILE A 201 -6.52 9.54 8.63
CA ILE A 201 -7.50 10.23 9.46
C ILE A 201 -8.77 10.38 8.65
N CYS A 202 -9.88 9.85 9.15
CA CYS A 202 -11.19 9.87 8.51
C CYS A 202 -12.29 10.17 9.54
N ASN A 203 -12.09 11.21 10.39
CA ASN A 203 -13.03 11.52 11.47
C ASN A 203 -14.29 12.23 10.96
N SER A 204 -14.10 13.24 10.10
CA SER A 204 -15.18 14.06 9.55
C SER A 204 -15.51 13.70 8.10
N HIS A 205 -14.52 13.26 7.33
CA HIS A 205 -14.68 12.82 5.95
C HIS A 205 -13.50 11.95 5.51
N TYR A 206 -13.68 11.20 4.44
CA TYR A 206 -12.63 10.39 3.84
C TYR A 206 -11.48 11.26 3.31
N GLY A 207 -10.23 10.89 3.64
CA GLY A 207 -9.04 11.62 3.18
C GLY A 207 -8.79 12.95 3.91
N GLU A 208 -9.29 13.09 5.15
CA GLU A 208 -9.09 14.28 5.97
C GLU A 208 -7.62 14.57 6.26
N GLY A 209 -6.81 13.52 6.46
CA GLY A 209 -5.40 13.67 6.76
C GLY A 209 -4.69 12.34 7.00
N MET A 210 -3.47 12.44 7.51
CA MET A 210 -2.63 11.31 7.84
C MET A 210 -1.98 11.51 9.21
N GLN A 211 -1.88 10.43 9.98
CA GLN A 211 -1.16 10.36 11.25
C GLN A 211 0.00 9.38 11.11
N LEU A 212 1.12 9.70 11.74
CA LEU A 212 2.29 8.82 11.82
C LEU A 212 2.33 8.17 13.21
N ASN A 213 2.31 6.85 13.24
CA ASN A 213 2.29 6.06 14.47
C ASN A 213 3.54 5.19 14.54
N LYS A 214 4.25 5.24 15.66
CA LYS A 214 5.35 4.32 15.91
C LYS A 214 4.79 2.91 16.08
N LEU A 215 5.39 1.95 15.38
CA LEU A 215 5.04 0.54 15.48
C LEU A 215 6.14 -0.19 16.28
N GLN A 216 5.77 -0.85 17.34
CA GLN A 216 6.70 -1.56 18.22
C GLN A 216 6.01 -2.79 18.85
N ARG A 217 6.80 -3.71 19.44
CA ARG A 217 6.23 -4.77 20.29
C ARG A 217 6.22 -4.33 21.75
N ASP A 218 5.18 -4.70 22.46
CA ASP A 218 5.12 -4.58 23.90
C ASP A 218 5.94 -5.67 24.60
N ASN A 219 5.93 -5.67 25.93
CA ASN A 219 6.66 -6.66 26.74
C ASN A 219 6.13 -8.11 26.58
N ASN A 220 4.95 -8.29 26.01
CA ASN A 220 4.34 -9.59 25.70
C ASN A 220 4.59 -10.03 24.25
N GLY A 221 5.30 -9.23 23.46
CA GLY A 221 5.58 -9.47 22.05
C GLY A 221 4.43 -9.09 21.13
N VAL A 222 3.38 -8.43 21.63
CA VAL A 222 2.23 -7.96 20.84
C VAL A 222 2.61 -6.65 20.14
N LEU A 223 2.31 -6.56 18.85
CA LEU A 223 2.53 -5.36 18.05
C LEU A 223 1.54 -4.26 18.49
N ASN A 224 2.03 -3.03 18.68
CA ASN A 224 1.24 -1.87 19.08
C ASN A 224 1.76 -0.56 18.47
#